data_868c12aebc5624abe554714dd9c5c32e
#
_entry.id   868c12aebc5624abe554714dd9c5c32e
#
_cell.length_a   1.000
_cell.length_b   1.000
_cell.length_c   1.000
_cell.angle_alpha   90.00
_cell.angle_beta   90.00
_cell.angle_gamma   90.00
#
_symmetry.space_group_name_H-M   'P 1'
#
loop_
_entity.id
_entity.type
_entity.pdbx_description
1 polymer ?
#
loop_
_entity_poly.entity_id
_entity_poly.type
_entity_poly.pdbx_seq_one_letter_code
_entity_poly.pdbx_strand_id
1 'polypeptide(L)'
;MSSRPTVASIVLAAGSGTRFGHDINKVWLPLNGRHIISRSLTNAAASFEGARIILVINPDDEEFALKALAADAMPTGIEIVYGGASRHESEFNALQFLKPAILAGEIDIVLIHDGARPLATPELFSAIAAGAAQYGGAIPTIALDPREMDTERVGTVARVQTPQGFRAQPLLAAYEKSIENGFVGTDTAACIEEFFPDIKILAVPGDVFNFKITYPQDLTTAELLVPIQ
;
A
#
# COMPACT_ATOMS: atom_id res chain seq x y z
N MET A 1 15.68 25.53 -6.51
CA MET A 1 14.29 25.03 -6.47
C MET A 1 14.39 23.55 -6.23
N SER A 2 13.94 23.03 -5.09
CA SER A 2 13.91 21.56 -4.87
C SER A 2 12.88 20.99 -5.84
N SER A 3 13.33 20.10 -6.74
CA SER A 3 12.41 19.33 -7.58
C SER A 3 11.46 18.53 -6.68
N ARG A 4 10.21 18.34 -7.12
CA ARG A 4 9.29 17.46 -6.41
C ARG A 4 9.91 16.04 -6.41
N PRO A 5 9.79 15.28 -5.29
CA PRO A 5 10.32 13.93 -5.25
C PRO A 5 9.61 13.04 -6.28
N THR A 6 10.38 12.21 -6.94
CA THR A 6 9.85 11.16 -7.83
C THR A 6 9.30 10.01 -7.00
N VAL A 7 8.09 9.56 -7.33
CA VAL A 7 7.33 8.60 -6.52
C VAL A 7 7.02 7.33 -7.31
N ALA A 8 7.19 6.18 -6.68
CA ALA A 8 6.62 4.92 -7.12
C ALA A 8 5.58 4.44 -6.10
N SER A 9 4.40 4.03 -6.56
CA SER A 9 3.35 3.45 -5.72
C SER A 9 3.18 1.97 -6.02
N ILE A 10 3.43 1.12 -5.03
CA ILE A 10 3.23 -0.33 -5.06
C ILE A 10 1.86 -0.62 -4.46
N VAL A 11 0.95 -1.18 -5.25
CA VAL A 11 -0.39 -1.56 -4.81
C VAL A 11 -0.46 -3.08 -4.71
N LEU A 12 -0.62 -3.57 -3.47
CA LEU A 12 -0.59 -5.00 -3.15
C LEU A 12 -1.96 -5.65 -3.37
N ALA A 13 -2.01 -6.63 -4.24
CA ALA A 13 -3.19 -7.42 -4.59
C ALA A 13 -2.94 -8.95 -4.54
N ALA A 14 -1.73 -9.41 -4.15
CA ALA A 14 -1.35 -10.82 -4.16
C ALA A 14 -1.91 -11.66 -2.99
N GLY A 15 -2.73 -11.10 -2.12
CA GLY A 15 -3.31 -11.83 -0.97
C GLY A 15 -4.34 -12.87 -1.40
N SER A 16 -4.36 -14.02 -0.74
CA SER A 16 -5.24 -15.16 -1.07
C SER A 16 -6.75 -14.92 -0.85
N GLY A 17 -7.13 -13.82 -0.21
CA GLY A 17 -8.55 -13.49 0.01
C GLY A 17 -9.37 -14.46 0.88
N THR A 18 -8.77 -15.48 1.47
CA THR A 18 -9.42 -16.61 2.17
C THR A 18 -10.48 -16.26 3.20
N ARG A 19 -10.31 -15.11 3.89
CA ARG A 19 -11.29 -14.63 4.90
C ARG A 19 -12.59 -14.07 4.30
N PHE A 20 -12.62 -13.83 3.00
CA PHE A 20 -13.80 -13.27 2.33
C PHE A 20 -14.80 -14.36 1.92
N GLY A 21 -14.39 -15.65 1.89
CA GLY A 21 -15.26 -16.80 1.62
C GLY A 21 -15.61 -16.99 0.14
N HIS A 22 -14.90 -16.36 -0.78
CA HIS A 22 -15.02 -16.55 -2.23
C HIS A 22 -13.78 -17.22 -2.81
N ASP A 23 -13.94 -17.94 -3.93
CA ASP A 23 -12.85 -18.56 -4.68
C ASP A 23 -11.96 -17.51 -5.38
N ILE A 24 -12.42 -16.27 -5.45
CA ILE A 24 -11.74 -15.14 -6.11
C ILE A 24 -11.25 -14.16 -5.04
N ASN A 25 -10.04 -13.65 -5.21
CA ASN A 25 -9.51 -12.59 -4.35
C ASN A 25 -10.44 -11.36 -4.42
N LYS A 26 -10.87 -10.88 -3.25
CA LYS A 26 -11.85 -9.80 -3.10
C LYS A 26 -11.52 -8.51 -3.85
N VAL A 27 -10.24 -8.22 -4.10
CA VAL A 27 -9.82 -7.00 -4.81
C VAL A 27 -10.34 -6.95 -6.24
N TRP A 28 -10.68 -8.10 -6.81
CA TRP A 28 -11.27 -8.25 -8.14
C TRP A 28 -12.80 -8.17 -8.12
N LEU A 29 -13.43 -8.01 -6.97
CA LEU A 29 -14.88 -7.84 -6.86
C LEU A 29 -15.28 -6.41 -7.24
N PRO A 30 -16.50 -6.23 -7.77
CA PRO A 30 -17.04 -4.91 -8.06
C PRO A 30 -17.39 -4.15 -6.77
N LEU A 31 -17.17 -2.85 -6.79
CA LEU A 31 -17.60 -1.87 -5.79
C LEU A 31 -18.25 -0.71 -6.55
N ASN A 32 -19.59 -0.68 -6.58
CA ASN A 32 -20.40 0.34 -7.28
C ASN A 32 -19.90 0.64 -8.72
N GLY A 33 -19.88 -0.40 -9.56
CA GLY A 33 -19.60 -0.30 -10.99
C GLY A 33 -18.12 -0.38 -11.38
N ARG A 34 -17.17 -0.34 -10.44
CA ARG A 34 -15.73 -0.54 -10.70
C ARG A 34 -15.14 -1.56 -9.74
N HIS A 35 -14.06 -2.23 -10.11
CA HIS A 35 -13.37 -3.15 -9.21
C HIS A 35 -12.74 -2.42 -8.01
N ILE A 36 -12.67 -3.08 -6.86
CA ILE A 36 -12.01 -2.56 -5.65
C ILE A 36 -10.59 -2.09 -5.97
N ILE A 37 -9.82 -2.93 -6.65
CA ILE A 37 -8.43 -2.63 -7.02
C ILE A 37 -8.31 -1.40 -7.91
N SER A 38 -9.25 -1.22 -8.84
CA SER A 38 -9.23 -0.12 -9.79
C SER A 38 -9.35 1.24 -9.11
N ARG A 39 -10.12 1.31 -8.02
CA ARG A 39 -10.22 2.53 -7.21
C ARG A 39 -8.89 2.85 -6.51
N SER A 40 -8.26 1.85 -5.90
CA SER A 40 -6.94 2.00 -5.25
C SER A 40 -5.87 2.45 -6.23
N LEU A 41 -5.83 1.85 -7.43
CA LEU A 41 -4.88 2.21 -8.49
C LEU A 41 -5.14 3.64 -9.03
N THR A 42 -6.40 4.00 -9.24
CA THR A 42 -6.78 5.35 -9.69
C THR A 42 -6.35 6.41 -8.68
N ASN A 43 -6.60 6.19 -7.38
CA ASN A 43 -6.22 7.13 -6.33
C ASN A 43 -4.69 7.26 -6.20
N ALA A 44 -3.96 6.14 -6.29
CA ALA A 44 -2.50 6.15 -6.30
C ALA A 44 -1.94 6.94 -7.50
N ALA A 45 -2.48 6.73 -8.70
CA ALA A 45 -2.04 7.41 -9.91
C ALA A 45 -2.40 8.91 -9.92
N ALA A 46 -3.56 9.28 -9.39
CA ALA A 46 -4.00 10.67 -9.29
C ALA A 46 -3.17 11.51 -8.30
N SER A 47 -2.39 10.86 -7.42
CA SER A 47 -1.65 11.53 -6.35
C SER A 47 -0.42 12.29 -6.85
N PHE A 48 0.21 11.82 -7.95
CA PHE A 48 1.46 12.38 -8.48
C PHE A 48 1.49 12.28 -9.99
N GLU A 49 1.80 13.38 -10.65
CA GLU A 49 2.08 13.37 -12.08
C GLU A 49 3.35 12.58 -12.38
N GLY A 50 3.26 11.60 -13.27
CA GLY A 50 4.39 10.75 -13.67
C GLY A 50 4.80 9.69 -12.65
N ALA A 51 4.01 9.42 -11.61
CA ALA A 51 4.29 8.33 -10.69
C ALA A 51 4.29 6.96 -11.41
N ARG A 52 5.27 6.11 -11.09
CA ARG A 52 5.23 4.70 -11.49
C ARG A 52 4.25 3.96 -10.61
N ILE A 53 3.33 3.23 -11.24
CA ILE A 53 2.31 2.45 -10.53
C ILE A 53 2.58 0.96 -10.75
N ILE A 54 2.89 0.26 -9.66
CA ILE A 54 3.18 -1.17 -9.67
C ILE A 54 2.01 -1.91 -9.03
N LEU A 55 1.38 -2.78 -9.78
CA LEU A 55 0.35 -3.69 -9.30
C LEU A 55 0.97 -5.05 -8.99
N VAL A 56 0.94 -5.46 -7.72
CA VAL A 56 1.48 -6.75 -7.28
C VAL A 56 0.35 -7.76 -7.14
N ILE A 57 0.36 -8.81 -7.94
CA ILE A 57 -0.71 -9.80 -8.02
C ILE A 57 -0.21 -11.22 -7.66
N ASN A 58 -1.14 -12.10 -7.27
CA ASN A 58 -0.85 -13.52 -7.32
C ASN A 58 -0.75 -13.94 -8.81
N PRO A 59 0.23 -14.78 -9.22
CA PRO A 59 0.28 -15.28 -10.58
C PRO A 59 -1.04 -15.89 -11.09
N ASP A 60 -1.77 -16.58 -10.22
CA ASP A 60 -3.06 -17.19 -10.54
C ASP A 60 -4.18 -16.16 -10.81
N ASP A 61 -3.99 -14.91 -10.40
CA ASP A 61 -4.96 -13.81 -10.57
C ASP A 61 -4.73 -13.00 -11.86
N GLU A 62 -3.76 -13.35 -12.72
CA GLU A 62 -3.37 -12.54 -13.88
C GLU A 62 -4.55 -12.24 -14.83
N GLU A 63 -5.39 -13.23 -15.12
CA GLU A 63 -6.57 -13.06 -15.97
C GLU A 63 -7.57 -12.05 -15.36
N PHE A 64 -7.79 -12.11 -14.04
CA PHE A 64 -8.65 -11.16 -13.33
C PHE A 64 -8.07 -9.75 -13.36
N ALA A 65 -6.75 -9.60 -13.16
CA ALA A 65 -6.06 -8.33 -13.21
C ALA A 65 -6.22 -7.67 -14.60
N LEU A 66 -5.93 -8.40 -15.67
CA LEU A 66 -6.06 -7.89 -17.03
C LEU A 66 -7.50 -7.51 -17.38
N LYS A 67 -8.49 -8.30 -16.97
CA LYS A 67 -9.91 -7.97 -17.14
C LYS A 67 -10.31 -6.69 -16.40
N ALA A 68 -9.90 -6.54 -15.13
CA ALA A 68 -10.21 -5.35 -14.34
C ALA A 68 -9.55 -4.10 -14.93
N LEU A 69 -8.28 -4.19 -15.33
CA LEU A 69 -7.56 -3.07 -15.97
C LEU A 69 -8.20 -2.64 -17.30
N ALA A 70 -8.70 -3.59 -18.08
CA ALA A 70 -9.35 -3.29 -19.35
C ALA A 70 -10.77 -2.71 -19.16
N ALA A 71 -11.53 -3.20 -18.17
CA ALA A 71 -12.92 -2.82 -17.97
C ALA A 71 -13.08 -1.41 -17.36
N ASP A 72 -12.18 -0.98 -16.49
CA ASP A 72 -12.38 0.19 -15.62
C ASP A 72 -11.68 1.47 -16.12
N ALA A 73 -11.24 1.52 -17.38
CA ALA A 73 -10.54 2.70 -17.95
C ALA A 73 -9.39 3.18 -17.08
N MET A 74 -8.48 2.29 -16.76
CA MET A 74 -7.36 2.53 -15.83
C MET A 74 -6.34 3.53 -16.37
N PRO A 75 -5.57 4.21 -15.49
CA PRO A 75 -4.41 4.97 -15.91
C PRO A 75 -3.44 4.12 -16.74
N THR A 76 -2.84 4.73 -17.76
CA THR A 76 -1.82 4.07 -18.57
C THR A 76 -0.53 3.85 -17.79
N GLY A 77 0.24 2.83 -18.15
CA GLY A 77 1.57 2.61 -17.57
C GLY A 77 1.57 1.87 -16.23
N ILE A 78 0.48 1.17 -15.86
CA ILE A 78 0.49 0.26 -14.71
C ILE A 78 1.35 -0.95 -15.06
N GLU A 79 2.37 -1.20 -14.24
CA GLU A 79 3.28 -2.33 -14.38
C GLU A 79 2.87 -3.46 -13.43
N ILE A 80 2.82 -4.70 -13.94
CA ILE A 80 2.42 -5.87 -13.16
C ILE A 80 3.66 -6.60 -12.67
N VAL A 81 3.67 -6.95 -11.38
CA VAL A 81 4.70 -7.78 -10.73
C VAL A 81 4.04 -8.92 -9.99
N TYR A 82 4.60 -10.11 -10.06
CA TYR A 82 4.10 -11.25 -9.30
C TYR A 82 4.58 -11.17 -7.85
N GLY A 83 3.64 -11.31 -6.93
CA GLY A 83 3.90 -11.39 -5.50
C GLY A 83 4.55 -12.71 -5.09
N GLY A 84 4.83 -12.82 -3.81
CA GLY A 84 5.35 -14.03 -3.17
C GLY A 84 4.32 -14.71 -2.27
N ALA A 85 4.77 -15.69 -1.50
CA ALA A 85 3.94 -16.47 -0.59
C ALA A 85 3.44 -15.65 0.62
N SER A 86 4.03 -14.50 0.89
CA SER A 86 3.67 -13.60 1.98
C SER A 86 3.55 -12.14 1.49
N ARG A 87 2.94 -11.29 2.34
CA ARG A 87 2.94 -9.84 2.10
C ARG A 87 4.37 -9.30 1.99
N HIS A 88 5.24 -9.68 2.91
CA HIS A 88 6.64 -9.28 2.96
C HIS A 88 7.38 -9.64 1.68
N GLU A 89 7.20 -10.86 1.20
CA GLU A 89 7.81 -11.36 -0.03
C GLU A 89 7.26 -10.65 -1.28
N SER A 90 5.97 -10.32 -1.28
CA SER A 90 5.33 -9.54 -2.34
C SER A 90 5.88 -8.11 -2.41
N GLU A 91 6.12 -7.48 -1.27
CA GLU A 91 6.76 -6.17 -1.17
C GLU A 91 8.22 -6.24 -1.64
N PHE A 92 8.96 -7.27 -1.22
CA PHE A 92 10.34 -7.50 -1.67
C PHE A 92 10.43 -7.66 -3.19
N ASN A 93 9.57 -8.48 -3.79
CA ASN A 93 9.55 -8.70 -5.25
C ASN A 93 9.33 -7.38 -6.00
N ALA A 94 8.40 -6.55 -5.53
CA ALA A 94 8.15 -5.23 -6.14
C ALA A 94 9.34 -4.28 -5.97
N LEU A 95 10.00 -4.29 -4.82
CA LEU A 95 11.20 -3.49 -4.58
C LEU A 95 12.38 -3.96 -5.45
N GLN A 96 12.55 -5.27 -5.65
CA GLN A 96 13.56 -5.82 -6.57
C GLN A 96 13.29 -5.43 -8.02
N PHE A 97 12.01 -5.40 -8.44
CA PHE A 97 11.62 -4.89 -9.75
C PHE A 97 11.99 -3.40 -9.93
N LEU A 98 11.79 -2.59 -8.90
CA LEU A 98 12.13 -1.17 -8.92
C LEU A 98 13.62 -0.88 -8.65
N LYS A 99 14.41 -1.86 -8.20
CA LYS A 99 15.81 -1.68 -7.77
C LYS A 99 16.68 -0.93 -8.77
N PRO A 100 16.67 -1.22 -10.08
CA PRO A 100 17.49 -0.47 -11.03
C PRO A 100 17.22 1.04 -11.01
N ALA A 101 15.94 1.43 -11.01
CA ALA A 101 15.51 2.82 -10.98
C ALA A 101 15.80 3.50 -9.62
N ILE A 102 15.64 2.75 -8.51
CA ILE A 102 15.99 3.25 -7.16
C ILE A 102 17.49 3.54 -7.07
N LEU A 103 18.33 2.62 -7.54
CA LEU A 103 19.79 2.79 -7.49
C LEU A 103 20.30 3.88 -8.47
N ALA A 104 19.59 4.09 -9.58
CA ALA A 104 19.85 5.19 -10.50
C ALA A 104 19.39 6.58 -9.96
N GLY A 105 18.67 6.61 -8.83
CA GLY A 105 18.13 7.86 -8.27
C GLY A 105 16.94 8.40 -9.06
N GLU A 106 16.26 7.54 -9.82
CA GLU A 106 15.04 7.90 -10.58
C GLU A 106 13.77 7.82 -9.71
N ILE A 107 13.85 7.19 -8.54
CA ILE A 107 12.77 7.05 -7.55
C ILE A 107 13.30 7.49 -6.20
N ASP A 108 12.72 8.57 -5.66
CA ASP A 108 13.07 9.09 -4.34
C ASP A 108 12.26 8.44 -3.22
N ILE A 109 10.96 8.21 -3.48
CA ILE A 109 9.99 7.72 -2.49
C ILE A 109 9.25 6.52 -3.06
N VAL A 110 9.09 5.49 -2.23
CA VAL A 110 8.20 4.35 -2.50
C VAL A 110 7.04 4.39 -1.52
N LEU A 111 5.83 4.30 -2.05
CA LEU A 111 4.59 4.12 -1.30
C LEU A 111 4.12 2.69 -1.45
N ILE A 112 3.77 2.03 -0.34
CA ILE A 112 3.21 0.68 -0.35
C ILE A 112 1.77 0.73 0.17
N HIS A 113 0.83 0.26 -0.65
CA HIS A 113 -0.59 0.37 -0.39
C HIS A 113 -1.32 -0.96 -0.53
N ASP A 114 -2.21 -1.26 0.41
CA ASP A 114 -3.11 -2.41 0.31
C ASP A 114 -4.18 -2.14 -0.77
N GLY A 115 -4.21 -2.91 -1.86
CA GLY A 115 -5.22 -2.79 -2.92
C GLY A 115 -6.67 -2.97 -2.43
N ALA A 116 -6.85 -3.56 -1.25
CA ALA A 116 -8.14 -3.70 -0.59
C ALA A 116 -8.57 -2.47 0.24
N ARG A 117 -7.90 -1.30 0.09
CA ARG A 117 -8.31 -0.02 0.70
C ARG A 117 -8.70 1.01 -0.37
N PRO A 118 -9.83 0.82 -1.04
CA PRO A 118 -10.22 1.64 -2.19
C PRO A 118 -10.55 3.10 -1.85
N LEU A 119 -10.67 3.42 -0.56
CA LEU A 119 -11.08 4.74 -0.07
C LEU A 119 -9.91 5.62 0.40
N ALA A 120 -8.66 5.15 0.27
CA ALA A 120 -7.48 6.00 0.48
C ALA A 120 -7.46 7.11 -0.57
N THR A 121 -7.50 8.37 -0.13
CA THR A 121 -7.61 9.51 -1.04
C THR A 121 -6.25 9.91 -1.64
N PRO A 122 -6.20 10.58 -2.81
CA PRO A 122 -4.96 11.12 -3.37
C PRO A 122 -4.22 12.06 -2.40
N GLU A 123 -4.96 12.82 -1.59
CA GLU A 123 -4.38 13.71 -0.58
C GLU A 123 -3.64 12.95 0.50
N LEU A 124 -4.15 11.78 0.93
CA LEU A 124 -3.47 10.92 1.89
C LEU A 124 -2.14 10.39 1.31
N PHE A 125 -2.16 9.89 0.05
CA PHE A 125 -0.93 9.49 -0.63
C PHE A 125 0.09 10.63 -0.68
N SER A 126 -0.36 11.84 -1.04
CA SER A 126 0.49 13.03 -1.12
C SER A 126 1.07 13.42 0.24
N ALA A 127 0.29 13.36 1.31
CA ALA A 127 0.73 13.67 2.67
C ALA A 127 1.78 12.66 3.15
N ILE A 128 1.58 11.37 2.86
CA ILE A 128 2.53 10.30 3.22
C ILE A 128 3.85 10.47 2.45
N ALA A 129 3.82 10.77 1.15
CA ALA A 129 5.04 10.99 0.38
C ALA A 129 5.81 12.22 0.87
N ALA A 130 5.13 13.31 1.19
CA ALA A 130 5.74 14.51 1.75
C ALA A 130 6.41 14.22 3.11
N GLY A 131 5.72 13.48 3.99
CA GLY A 131 6.27 13.04 5.26
C GLY A 131 7.51 12.15 5.10
N ALA A 132 7.46 11.18 4.18
CA ALA A 132 8.58 10.30 3.88
C ALA A 132 9.80 11.08 3.32
N ALA A 133 9.57 12.05 2.45
CA ALA A 133 10.64 12.92 1.92
C ALA A 133 11.31 13.73 3.03
N GLN A 134 10.53 14.25 3.98
CA GLN A 134 11.04 15.10 5.05
C GLN A 134 11.73 14.29 6.16
N TYR A 135 11.13 13.20 6.64
CA TYR A 135 11.57 12.47 7.83
C TYR A 135 12.27 11.14 7.54
N GLY A 136 12.08 10.57 6.34
CA GLY A 136 12.60 9.26 5.95
C GLY A 136 11.51 8.20 5.82
N GLY A 137 10.46 8.28 6.65
CA GLY A 137 9.26 7.45 6.56
C GLY A 137 8.01 8.19 7.03
N ALA A 138 6.84 7.76 6.57
CA ALA A 138 5.55 8.23 7.04
C ALA A 138 4.48 7.14 6.91
N ILE A 139 3.60 7.05 7.90
CA ILE A 139 2.50 6.09 7.93
C ILE A 139 1.21 6.75 8.43
N PRO A 140 0.03 6.40 7.90
CA PRO A 140 -1.22 6.91 8.42
C PRO A 140 -1.63 6.13 9.67
N THR A 141 -2.07 6.85 10.69
CA THR A 141 -2.47 6.27 11.97
C THR A 141 -3.83 6.79 12.43
N ILE A 142 -4.60 5.90 13.05
CA ILE A 142 -5.82 6.26 13.78
C ILE A 142 -5.60 5.90 15.25
N ALA A 143 -5.75 6.88 16.13
CA ALA A 143 -5.70 6.63 17.57
C ALA A 143 -6.78 5.63 17.96
N LEU A 144 -6.43 4.62 18.75
CA LEU A 144 -7.39 3.71 19.35
C LEU A 144 -7.94 4.31 20.64
N ASP A 145 -9.24 4.14 20.85
CA ASP A 145 -9.83 4.42 22.17
C ASP A 145 -9.24 3.41 23.17
N PRO A 146 -8.68 3.86 24.30
CA PRO A 146 -8.18 2.96 25.35
C PRO A 146 -9.19 1.90 25.78
N ARG A 147 -10.50 2.18 25.66
CA ARG A 147 -11.59 1.23 25.98
C ARG A 147 -11.72 0.08 24.97
N GLU A 148 -11.15 0.22 23.78
CA GLU A 148 -11.11 -0.84 22.76
C GLU A 148 -9.92 -1.80 22.96
N MET A 149 -9.10 -1.54 23.99
CA MET A 149 -7.87 -2.29 24.25
C MET A 149 -8.04 -3.18 25.47
N ASP A 150 -7.77 -4.45 25.29
CA ASP A 150 -7.82 -5.49 26.33
C ASP A 150 -6.51 -5.59 27.13
N THR A 151 -5.68 -4.52 27.15
CA THR A 151 -4.36 -4.54 27.77
C THR A 151 -4.06 -3.24 28.53
N GLU A 152 -3.48 -3.35 29.72
CA GLU A 152 -2.86 -2.26 30.48
C GLU A 152 -1.56 -1.75 29.84
N ARG A 153 -1.58 -1.40 28.55
CA ARG A 153 -0.41 -0.81 27.89
C ARG A 153 -0.30 0.67 28.25
N VAL A 154 0.88 1.05 28.77
CA VAL A 154 1.24 2.45 28.98
C VAL A 154 1.70 3.04 27.66
N GLY A 155 0.99 4.06 27.16
CA GLY A 155 1.36 4.78 25.93
C GLY A 155 0.19 4.97 24.96
N THR A 156 0.43 5.70 23.90
CA THR A 156 -0.54 5.88 22.81
C THR A 156 -0.45 4.69 21.86
N VAL A 157 -1.54 3.95 21.70
CA VAL A 157 -1.66 2.90 20.70
C VAL A 157 -2.49 3.40 19.52
N ALA A 158 -2.03 3.12 18.32
CA ALA A 158 -2.69 3.53 17.10
C ALA A 158 -2.83 2.35 16.14
N ARG A 159 -3.94 2.34 15.38
CA ARG A 159 -4.11 1.44 14.26
C ARG A 159 -3.42 2.03 13.04
N VAL A 160 -2.49 1.29 12.46
CA VAL A 160 -1.76 1.70 11.26
C VAL A 160 -2.58 1.37 10.01
N GLN A 161 -2.54 2.27 9.04
CA GLN A 161 -3.14 2.08 7.72
C GLN A 161 -2.07 2.12 6.62
N THR A 162 -2.51 2.05 5.36
CA THR A 162 -1.70 2.30 4.16
C THR A 162 -2.38 3.37 3.30
N PRO A 163 -1.62 4.14 2.45
CA PRO A 163 -0.24 3.88 2.02
C PRO A 163 0.78 4.14 3.13
N GLN A 164 1.84 3.32 3.20
CA GLN A 164 3.04 3.58 3.99
C GLN A 164 4.15 4.04 3.05
N GLY A 165 4.83 5.12 3.36
CA GLY A 165 5.80 5.75 2.49
C GLY A 165 7.18 5.84 3.11
N PHE A 166 8.22 5.58 2.31
CA PHE A 166 9.61 5.63 2.75
C PHE A 166 10.53 6.13 1.65
N ARG A 167 11.69 6.68 2.02
CA ARG A 167 12.76 6.91 1.06
C ARG A 167 13.15 5.59 0.41
N ALA A 168 13.28 5.59 -0.91
CA ALA A 168 13.40 4.38 -1.71
C ALA A 168 14.64 3.55 -1.39
N GLN A 169 15.83 4.18 -1.30
CA GLN A 169 17.07 3.45 -1.06
C GLN A 169 17.12 2.79 0.33
N PRO A 170 16.81 3.46 1.46
CA PRO A 170 16.74 2.81 2.76
C PRO A 170 15.71 1.68 2.81
N LEU A 171 14.54 1.85 2.17
CA LEU A 171 13.52 0.81 2.14
C LEU A 171 14.02 -0.43 1.40
N LEU A 172 14.60 -0.26 0.20
CA LEU A 172 15.19 -1.38 -0.55
C LEU A 172 16.24 -2.11 0.29
N ALA A 173 17.16 -1.37 0.91
CA ALA A 173 18.22 -1.94 1.75
C ALA A 173 17.66 -2.67 2.99
N ALA A 174 16.56 -2.17 3.60
CA ALA A 174 15.90 -2.83 4.72
C ALA A 174 15.34 -4.20 4.32
N TYR A 175 14.69 -4.27 3.16
CA TYR A 175 14.14 -5.53 2.65
C TYR A 175 15.22 -6.52 2.22
N GLU A 176 16.32 -6.08 1.64
CA GLU A 176 17.47 -6.95 1.32
C GLU A 176 18.06 -7.56 2.60
N LYS A 177 18.28 -6.74 3.64
CA LYS A 177 18.74 -7.23 4.95
C LYS A 177 17.71 -8.17 5.60
N SER A 178 16.40 -7.93 5.45
CA SER A 178 15.39 -8.79 6.03
C SER A 178 15.44 -10.21 5.47
N ILE A 179 15.65 -10.35 4.16
CA ILE A 179 15.81 -11.64 3.51
C ILE A 179 17.09 -12.34 3.99
N GLU A 180 18.21 -11.62 4.08
CA GLU A 180 19.50 -12.18 4.54
C GLU A 180 19.41 -12.69 5.99
N ASN A 181 18.61 -12.02 6.84
CA ASN A 181 18.50 -12.33 8.27
C ASN A 181 17.25 -13.19 8.61
N GLY A 182 16.42 -13.55 7.63
CA GLY A 182 15.18 -14.30 7.86
C GLY A 182 14.12 -13.52 8.64
N PHE A 183 14.20 -12.18 8.65
CA PHE A 183 13.22 -11.33 9.32
C PHE A 183 11.97 -11.16 8.44
N VAL A 184 10.80 -11.28 9.05
CA VAL A 184 9.52 -11.04 8.37
C VAL A 184 8.75 -9.96 9.16
N GLY A 185 8.64 -8.78 8.56
CA GLY A 185 7.89 -7.67 9.13
C GLY A 185 6.37 -7.91 9.09
N THR A 186 5.66 -7.37 10.07
CA THR A 186 4.18 -7.39 10.11
C THR A 186 3.58 -6.38 9.12
N ASP A 187 4.32 -5.31 8.84
CA ASP A 187 4.02 -4.29 7.84
C ASP A 187 5.34 -3.71 7.29
N THR A 188 5.23 -2.73 6.39
CA THR A 188 6.41 -2.12 5.75
C THR A 188 7.29 -1.36 6.73
N ALA A 189 6.68 -0.68 7.73
CA ALA A 189 7.41 0.10 8.73
C ALA A 189 8.32 -0.79 9.59
N ALA A 190 7.87 -2.01 9.93
CA ALA A 190 8.63 -2.94 10.76
C ALA A 190 10.04 -3.25 10.21
N CYS A 191 10.20 -3.30 8.89
CA CYS A 191 11.53 -3.51 8.28
C CYS A 191 12.45 -2.31 8.47
N ILE A 192 11.91 -1.10 8.38
CA ILE A 192 12.70 0.12 8.63
C ILE A 192 13.08 0.22 10.11
N GLU A 193 12.15 -0.04 11.01
CA GLU A 193 12.39 -0.01 12.46
C GLU A 193 13.46 -1.01 12.89
N GLU A 194 13.47 -2.21 12.28
CA GLU A 194 14.45 -3.25 12.59
C GLU A 194 15.85 -2.91 12.09
N PHE A 195 15.99 -2.49 10.84
CA PHE A 195 17.30 -2.37 10.19
C PHE A 195 17.86 -0.95 10.12
N PHE A 196 17.00 0.06 10.32
CA PHE A 196 17.35 1.48 10.27
C PHE A 196 16.62 2.28 11.36
N PRO A 197 16.81 1.96 12.65
CA PRO A 197 16.06 2.56 13.77
C PRO A 197 16.25 4.07 13.91
N ASP A 198 17.28 4.64 13.30
CA ASP A 198 17.51 6.08 13.30
C ASP A 198 16.62 6.84 12.29
N ILE A 199 15.97 6.14 11.36
CA ILE A 199 15.03 6.75 10.43
C ILE A 199 13.74 7.08 11.17
N LYS A 200 13.37 8.35 11.12
CA LYS A 200 12.12 8.81 11.73
C LYS A 200 10.92 8.45 10.84
N ILE A 201 9.90 7.86 11.45
CA ILE A 201 8.64 7.56 10.80
C ILE A 201 7.58 8.52 11.34
N LEU A 202 7.10 9.42 10.47
CA LEU A 202 6.06 10.38 10.82
C LEU A 202 4.70 9.68 10.90
N ALA A 203 3.99 9.80 12.02
CA ALA A 203 2.59 9.44 12.11
C ALA A 203 1.73 10.57 11.49
N VAL A 204 1.07 10.28 10.39
CA VAL A 204 0.14 11.18 9.70
C VAL A 204 -1.28 10.83 10.12
N PRO A 205 -2.17 11.80 10.37
CA PRO A 205 -3.58 11.48 10.62
C PRO A 205 -4.17 10.62 9.52
N GLY A 206 -4.65 9.44 9.88
CA GLY A 206 -5.37 8.54 8.98
C GLY A 206 -6.85 8.92 8.87
N ASP A 207 -7.61 8.11 8.13
CA ASP A 207 -9.03 8.30 7.93
C ASP A 207 -9.78 7.01 8.31
N VAL A 208 -10.83 7.12 9.10
CA VAL A 208 -11.68 5.98 9.49
C VAL A 208 -12.32 5.31 8.26
N PHE A 209 -12.56 6.07 7.20
CA PHE A 209 -13.08 5.55 5.94
C PHE A 209 -12.02 4.84 5.09
N ASN A 210 -10.74 5.00 5.38
CA ASN A 210 -9.66 4.25 4.74
C ASN A 210 -9.49 2.85 5.38
N PHE A 211 -10.60 2.17 5.63
CA PHE A 211 -10.56 0.81 6.16
C PHE A 211 -10.22 -0.20 5.06
N LYS A 212 -9.68 -1.35 5.48
CA LYS A 212 -9.37 -2.47 4.57
C LYS A 212 -10.60 -3.35 4.43
N ILE A 213 -11.09 -3.54 3.22
CA ILE A 213 -12.13 -4.53 2.92
C ILE A 213 -11.54 -5.91 3.21
N THR A 214 -12.03 -6.55 4.29
CA THR A 214 -11.52 -7.83 4.78
C THR A 214 -12.62 -8.88 4.84
N TYR A 215 -13.82 -8.47 5.20
CA TYR A 215 -15.03 -9.28 5.33
C TYR A 215 -16.11 -8.76 4.39
N PRO A 216 -17.15 -9.58 4.07
CA PRO A 216 -18.28 -9.15 3.22
C PRO A 216 -18.97 -7.87 3.71
N GLN A 217 -19.09 -7.69 5.03
CA GLN A 217 -19.70 -6.50 5.64
C GLN A 217 -18.94 -5.20 5.31
N ASP A 218 -17.61 -5.31 5.16
CA ASP A 218 -16.79 -4.16 4.79
C ASP A 218 -17.11 -3.69 3.37
N LEU A 219 -17.40 -4.63 2.44
CA LEU A 219 -17.81 -4.30 1.08
C LEU A 219 -19.14 -3.54 1.08
N THR A 220 -20.15 -4.04 1.80
CA THR A 220 -21.44 -3.36 1.95
C THR A 220 -21.26 -1.95 2.52
N THR A 221 -20.39 -1.79 3.51
CA THR A 221 -20.07 -0.47 4.07
C THR A 221 -19.41 0.44 3.04
N ALA A 222 -18.46 -0.08 2.26
CA ALA A 222 -17.78 0.68 1.22
C ALA A 222 -18.75 1.11 0.11
N GLU A 223 -19.74 0.28 -0.26
CA GLU A 223 -20.78 0.60 -1.25
C GLU A 223 -21.62 1.82 -0.84
N LEU A 224 -21.86 2.01 0.45
CA LEU A 224 -22.60 3.19 0.96
C LEU A 224 -21.77 4.48 0.88
N LEU A 225 -20.45 4.37 0.88
CA LEU A 225 -19.52 5.51 0.90
C LEU A 225 -19.04 5.95 -0.50
N VAL A 226 -19.19 5.08 -1.48
CA VAL A 226 -18.68 5.32 -2.84
C VAL A 226 -19.85 5.57 -3.78
N PRO A 227 -19.85 6.64 -4.61
CA PRO A 227 -20.88 6.85 -5.61
C PRO A 227 -20.91 5.72 -6.65
N ILE A 228 -22.10 5.40 -7.14
CA ILE A 228 -22.31 4.51 -8.29
C ILE A 228 -21.79 5.23 -9.52
N GLN A 229 -20.96 4.56 -10.31
CA GLN A 229 -20.39 5.07 -11.56
C GLN A 229 -20.94 4.31 -12.75
#